data_a49929021423c4ee476031cd28dc8934
#
_entry.id   a49929021423c4ee476031cd28dc8934
#
_cell.length_a   1.000
_cell.length_b   1.000
_cell.length_c   1.000
_cell.angle_alpha   90.00
_cell.angle_beta   90.00
_cell.angle_gamma   90.00
#
_symmetry.space_group_name_H-M   'P 1'
#
loop_
_entity.id
_entity.type
_entity.pdbx_description
1 polymer ?
#
loop_
_entity_poly.entity_id
_entity_poly.type
_entity_poly.pdbx_seq_one_letter_code
_entity_poly.pdbx_strand_id
1 'polypeptide(L)'
;MYKRQDLDALDKNSQIVTRYVDPSTNPGEGMTDETLPFPICPNGSVRNIAGICDPTGLVFGLMPHPEAAYATFLHPHHTRGEVNDVLMSETMQIFTNAVEYVRANL
;
A
#
# COMPACT_ATOMS: atom_id res chain seq x y z
N MET A 1 -8.02 -17.39 -12.46
CA MET A 1 -6.61 -17.73 -12.10
C MET A 1 -5.70 -16.84 -12.92
N TYR A 2 -4.88 -16.02 -12.27
CA TYR A 2 -3.87 -15.21 -12.94
C TYR A 2 -2.74 -16.09 -13.48
N LYS A 3 -2.16 -15.67 -14.59
CA LYS A 3 -1.03 -16.34 -15.18
C LYS A 3 0.27 -15.69 -14.67
N ARG A 4 1.33 -16.48 -14.51
CA ARG A 4 2.65 -15.96 -14.13
C ARG A 4 3.11 -14.83 -15.05
N GLN A 5 2.79 -14.93 -16.34
CA GLN A 5 3.08 -13.91 -17.34
C GLN A 5 2.41 -12.56 -17.05
N ASP A 6 1.20 -12.57 -16.49
CA ASP A 6 0.47 -11.36 -16.15
C ASP A 6 1.15 -10.65 -14.97
N LEU A 7 1.65 -11.41 -13.97
CA LEU A 7 2.41 -10.89 -12.85
C LEU A 7 3.75 -10.28 -13.28
N ASP A 8 4.45 -10.95 -14.19
CA ASP A 8 5.70 -10.46 -14.73
C ASP A 8 5.50 -9.17 -15.55
N ALA A 9 4.38 -9.06 -16.28
CA ALA A 9 4.02 -7.85 -17.00
C ALA A 9 3.71 -6.68 -16.05
N LEU A 10 2.99 -6.92 -14.97
CA LEU A 10 2.71 -5.89 -13.95
C LEU A 10 4.00 -5.36 -13.33
N ASP A 11 4.94 -6.24 -13.02
CA ASP A 11 6.22 -5.87 -12.42
C ASP A 11 7.09 -5.09 -13.44
N LYS A 12 7.20 -5.59 -14.65
CA LYS A 12 7.95 -4.94 -15.74
C LYS A 12 7.41 -3.56 -16.07
N ASN A 13 6.09 -3.37 -16.02
CA ASN A 13 5.43 -2.11 -16.34
C ASN A 13 5.35 -1.15 -15.12
N SER A 14 5.96 -1.49 -14.00
CA SER A 14 5.91 -0.71 -12.74
C SER A 14 4.48 -0.46 -12.26
N GLN A 15 3.59 -1.42 -12.46
CA GLN A 15 2.18 -1.33 -12.04
C GLN A 15 1.94 -1.87 -10.63
N ILE A 16 2.93 -2.51 -10.01
CA ILE A 16 2.88 -2.92 -8.60
C ILE A 16 3.33 -1.74 -7.75
N VAL A 17 2.40 -1.11 -7.06
CA VAL A 17 2.63 0.13 -6.31
C VAL A 17 3.03 -0.14 -4.87
N THR A 18 2.35 -1.08 -4.21
CA THR A 18 2.60 -1.42 -2.82
C THR A 18 2.65 -2.92 -2.62
N ARG A 19 3.47 -3.36 -1.66
CA ARG A 19 3.57 -4.76 -1.23
C ARG A 19 3.55 -4.86 0.28
N TYR A 20 3.05 -5.97 0.80
CA TYR A 20 3.24 -6.34 2.20
C TYR A 20 4.71 -6.69 2.42
N VAL A 21 5.29 -6.19 3.49
CA VAL A 21 6.69 -6.45 3.86
C VAL A 21 6.78 -6.85 5.32
N ASP A 22 7.80 -7.64 5.67
CA ASP A 22 8.08 -7.98 7.05
C ASP A 22 8.64 -6.74 7.78
N PRO A 23 7.97 -6.24 8.81
CA PRO A 23 8.42 -5.04 9.53
C PRO A 23 9.74 -5.23 10.29
N SER A 24 10.19 -6.47 10.46
CA SER A 24 11.48 -6.77 11.10
C SER A 24 12.67 -6.59 10.15
N THR A 25 12.42 -6.43 8.84
CA THR A 25 13.46 -6.21 7.84
C THR A 25 13.67 -4.72 7.57
N ASN A 26 14.85 -4.36 7.07
CA ASN A 26 15.12 -2.99 6.66
C ASN A 26 14.33 -2.61 5.41
N PRO A 27 14.01 -1.32 5.23
CA PRO A 27 13.38 -0.85 4.01
C PRO A 27 14.17 -1.27 2.76
N GLY A 28 13.48 -1.96 1.84
CA GLY A 28 14.08 -2.47 0.61
C GLY A 28 14.63 -3.90 0.68
N GLU A 29 14.88 -4.44 1.85
CA GLU A 29 15.36 -5.82 2.02
C GLU A 29 14.23 -6.85 2.17
N GLY A 30 13.06 -6.40 2.61
CA GLY A 30 11.90 -7.27 2.87
C GLY A 30 11.08 -7.64 1.63
N MET A 31 11.49 -7.22 0.44
CA MET A 31 10.76 -7.57 -0.78
C MET A 31 11.12 -8.97 -1.25
N THR A 32 10.12 -9.85 -1.30
CA THR A 32 10.26 -11.22 -1.76
C THR A 32 9.06 -11.59 -2.63
N ASP A 33 9.28 -12.44 -3.61
CA ASP A 33 8.20 -13.02 -4.43
C ASP A 33 7.50 -14.19 -3.74
N GLU A 34 8.07 -14.72 -2.68
CA GLU A 34 7.41 -15.72 -1.84
C GLU A 34 6.35 -15.06 -0.97
N THR A 35 5.17 -15.66 -0.92
CA THR A 35 4.07 -15.16 -0.08
C THR A 35 4.47 -15.25 1.40
N LEU A 36 4.51 -14.10 2.06
CA LEU A 36 4.82 -14.02 3.49
C LEU A 36 3.68 -14.65 4.32
N PRO A 37 4.02 -15.22 5.49
CA PRO A 37 3.02 -15.86 6.34
C PRO A 37 2.09 -14.82 6.98
N PHE A 38 0.88 -15.28 7.35
CA PHE A 38 0.00 -14.49 8.20
C PHE A 38 0.70 -14.17 9.56
N PRO A 39 0.55 -12.96 10.12
CA PRO A 39 -0.29 -11.84 9.70
C PRO A 39 0.38 -10.82 8.76
N ILE A 40 1.61 -11.06 8.31
CA ILE A 40 2.37 -10.11 7.47
C ILE A 40 1.68 -9.93 6.11
N CYS A 41 1.33 -11.04 5.44
CA CYS A 41 0.48 -11.03 4.27
C CYS A 41 -0.91 -11.59 4.65
N PRO A 42 -1.86 -10.74 5.06
CA PRO A 42 -3.08 -11.19 5.72
C PRO A 42 -4.05 -11.95 4.80
N ASN A 43 -3.97 -11.72 3.51
CA ASN A 43 -4.88 -12.32 2.52
C ASN A 43 -4.20 -13.38 1.61
N GLY A 44 -2.93 -13.70 1.84
CA GLY A 44 -2.19 -14.63 0.99
C GLY A 44 -1.96 -14.13 -0.43
N SER A 45 -1.93 -12.82 -0.62
CA SER A 45 -1.74 -12.20 -1.92
C SER A 45 -0.44 -12.64 -2.59
N VAL A 46 -0.51 -13.02 -3.87
CA VAL A 46 0.67 -13.45 -4.63
C VAL A 46 1.72 -12.34 -4.69
N ARG A 47 3.00 -12.72 -4.56
CA ARG A 47 4.13 -11.77 -4.49
C ARG A 47 3.93 -10.66 -3.45
N ASN A 48 3.10 -10.90 -2.44
CA ASN A 48 2.75 -9.95 -1.38
C ASN A 48 2.17 -8.62 -1.91
N ILE A 49 1.55 -8.64 -3.09
CA ILE A 49 0.99 -7.43 -3.71
C ILE A 49 -0.16 -6.91 -2.86
N ALA A 50 -0.09 -5.64 -2.47
CA ALA A 50 -1.11 -4.95 -1.70
C ALA A 50 -1.84 -3.88 -2.51
N GLY A 51 -1.23 -3.36 -3.57
CA GLY A 51 -1.84 -2.38 -4.44
C GLY A 51 -1.23 -2.35 -5.83
N ILE A 52 -2.07 -2.15 -6.84
CA ILE A 52 -1.68 -2.07 -8.24
C ILE A 52 -2.32 -0.86 -8.91
N CYS A 53 -1.72 -0.40 -9.99
CA CYS A 53 -2.30 0.64 -10.83
C CYS A 53 -2.42 0.20 -12.29
N ASP A 54 -3.19 0.95 -13.06
CA ASP A 54 -3.24 0.79 -14.51
C ASP A 54 -1.96 1.34 -15.19
N PRO A 55 -1.75 1.12 -16.49
CA PRO A 55 -0.55 1.63 -17.17
C PRO A 55 -0.38 3.16 -17.14
N THR A 56 -1.46 3.92 -16.98
CA THR A 56 -1.40 5.39 -16.86
C THR A 56 -1.04 5.87 -15.46
N GLY A 57 -1.20 5.01 -14.45
CA GLY A 57 -1.02 5.38 -13.04
C GLY A 57 -2.17 6.20 -12.46
N LEU A 58 -3.26 6.39 -13.21
CA LEU A 58 -4.42 7.20 -12.77
C LEU A 58 -5.52 6.39 -12.10
N VAL A 59 -5.50 5.08 -12.27
CA VAL A 59 -6.42 4.15 -11.62
C VAL A 59 -5.62 3.27 -10.67
N PHE A 60 -5.94 3.33 -9.38
CA PHE A 60 -5.21 2.63 -8.33
C PHE A 60 -6.15 1.76 -7.49
N GLY A 61 -5.83 0.49 -7.39
CA GLY A 61 -6.51 -0.46 -6.52
C GLY A 61 -5.65 -0.84 -5.32
N LEU A 62 -6.21 -0.77 -4.13
CA LEU A 62 -5.51 -1.03 -2.87
C LEU A 62 -6.32 -1.96 -1.98
N MET A 63 -5.68 -3.01 -1.45
CA MET A 63 -6.33 -3.94 -0.52
C MET A 63 -6.46 -3.38 0.90
N PRO A 64 -5.43 -2.78 1.51
CA PRO A 64 -5.59 -2.06 2.78
C PRO A 64 -6.56 -0.88 2.65
N HIS A 65 -7.23 -0.56 3.75
CA HIS A 65 -8.22 0.53 3.82
C HIS A 65 -7.66 1.72 4.60
N PRO A 66 -6.94 2.66 3.96
CA PRO A 66 -6.38 3.81 4.64
C PRO A 66 -7.45 4.71 5.28
N GLU A 67 -8.65 4.75 4.70
CA GLU A 67 -9.78 5.51 5.24
C GLU A 67 -10.26 5.00 6.60
N ALA A 68 -9.98 3.76 6.96
CA ALA A 68 -10.32 3.21 8.28
C ALA A 68 -9.55 3.88 9.43
N ALA A 69 -8.43 4.56 9.11
CA ALA A 69 -7.60 5.26 10.08
C ALA A 69 -7.41 6.74 9.68
N TYR A 70 -8.48 7.38 9.22
CA TYR A 70 -8.44 8.78 8.73
C TYR A 70 -8.03 9.80 9.79
N ALA A 71 -8.28 9.52 11.04
CA ALA A 71 -7.87 10.35 12.17
C ALA A 71 -6.86 9.60 13.04
N THR A 72 -5.94 10.33 13.64
CA THR A 72 -4.84 9.76 14.42
C THR A 72 -5.32 8.80 15.52
N PHE A 73 -6.42 9.14 16.21
CA PHE A 73 -6.97 8.30 17.28
C PHE A 73 -7.55 6.97 16.80
N LEU A 74 -7.80 6.81 15.51
CA LEU A 74 -8.25 5.55 14.90
C LEU A 74 -7.08 4.64 14.49
N HIS A 75 -5.85 5.15 14.52
CA HIS A 75 -4.69 4.37 14.18
C HIS A 75 -4.44 3.27 15.23
N PRO A 76 -4.14 2.01 14.82
CA PRO A 76 -3.96 0.90 15.76
C PRO A 76 -2.90 1.15 16.85
N HIS A 77 -1.89 1.97 16.56
CA HIS A 77 -0.80 2.27 17.49
C HIS A 77 -0.98 3.60 18.24
N HIS A 78 -2.13 4.26 18.14
CA HIS A 78 -2.38 5.55 18.78
C HIS A 78 -2.12 5.51 20.30
N THR A 79 -2.62 4.49 20.97
CA THR A 79 -2.46 4.32 22.42
C THR A 79 -1.05 4.00 22.86
N ARG A 80 -0.17 3.62 21.96
CA ARG A 80 1.26 3.34 22.23
C ARG A 80 2.15 4.56 22.09
N GLY A 81 1.60 5.70 21.69
CA GLY A 81 2.38 6.92 21.44
C GLY A 81 3.30 6.84 20.21
N GLU A 82 3.08 5.86 19.34
CA GLU A 82 3.88 5.64 18.12
C GLU A 82 3.41 6.50 16.93
N VAL A 83 2.32 7.24 17.12
CA VAL A 83 1.68 8.06 16.08
C VAL A 83 1.68 9.51 16.54
N ASN A 84 2.02 10.42 15.61
CA ASN A 84 1.97 11.86 15.88
C ASN A 84 0.55 12.32 16.24
N ASP A 85 0.45 13.23 17.18
CA ASP A 85 -0.82 13.76 17.68
C ASP A 85 -1.35 14.83 16.71
N VAL A 86 -1.73 14.42 15.51
CA VAL A 86 -2.38 15.26 14.49
C VAL A 86 -3.81 14.81 14.26
N LEU A 87 -4.68 15.75 13.90
CA LEU A 87 -6.10 15.46 13.68
C LEU A 87 -6.33 14.46 12.52
N MET A 88 -5.59 14.65 11.44
CA MET A 88 -5.62 13.77 10.26
C MET A 88 -4.40 12.87 10.28
N SER A 89 -4.62 11.56 10.14
CA SER A 89 -3.51 10.60 10.09
C SER A 89 -2.75 10.66 8.77
N GLU A 90 -1.52 10.14 8.76
CA GLU A 90 -0.70 10.02 7.56
C GLU A 90 -1.34 9.12 6.49
N THR A 91 -2.25 8.25 6.87
CA THR A 91 -2.98 7.38 5.94
C THR A 91 -3.82 8.18 4.95
N MET A 92 -4.23 9.40 5.30
CA MET A 92 -4.96 10.30 4.42
C MET A 92 -4.11 10.95 3.33
N GLN A 93 -2.79 10.85 3.42
CA GLN A 93 -1.88 11.43 2.44
C GLN A 93 -2.12 10.92 1.01
N ILE A 94 -2.54 9.67 0.86
CA ILE A 94 -2.90 9.07 -0.45
C ILE A 94 -3.99 9.89 -1.14
N PHE A 95 -5.05 10.26 -0.40
CA PHE A 95 -6.17 11.02 -0.94
C PHE A 95 -5.79 12.48 -1.22
N THR A 96 -5.02 13.08 -0.31
CA THR A 96 -4.53 14.45 -0.47
C THR A 96 -3.63 14.56 -1.71
N ASN A 97 -2.74 13.61 -1.92
CA ASN A 97 -1.87 13.57 -3.10
C ASN A 97 -2.68 13.50 -4.40
N ALA A 98 -3.75 12.71 -4.42
CA ALA A 98 -4.63 12.62 -5.59
C ALA A 98 -5.31 13.96 -5.90
N VAL A 99 -5.81 14.66 -4.90
CA VAL A 99 -6.42 15.98 -5.05
C VAL A 99 -5.42 17.01 -5.57
N GLU A 100 -4.22 17.03 -5.01
CA GLU A 100 -3.15 17.94 -5.43
C GLU A 100 -2.72 17.68 -6.86
N TYR A 101 -2.59 16.41 -7.25
CA TYR A 101 -2.28 16.02 -8.63
C TYR A 101 -3.31 16.56 -9.61
N VAL A 102 -4.60 16.38 -9.32
CA VAL A 102 -5.70 16.87 -10.16
C VAL A 102 -5.66 18.38 -10.28
N ARG A 103 -5.44 19.11 -9.19
CA ARG A 103 -5.32 20.58 -9.21
C ARG A 103 -4.15 21.07 -10.09
N ALA A 104 -3.04 20.35 -10.08
CA ALA A 104 -1.85 20.73 -10.83
C ALA A 104 -1.94 20.38 -12.33
N ASN A 105 -2.76 19.38 -12.71
CA ASN A 105 -2.78 18.80 -14.06
C ASN A 105 -4.12 18.98 -14.80
N LEU A 106 -5.11 19.52 -14.16
CA LEU A 106 -6.44 19.83 -14.74
C LEU A 106 -6.79 21.34 -14.54
#